data_c999d848a5c5f7607a2af944cfacb0ea
#
_entry.id   c999d848a5c5f7607a2af944cfacb0ea
#
_cell.length_a   1.000
_cell.length_b   1.000
_cell.length_c   1.000
_cell.angle_alpha   90.00
_cell.angle_beta   90.00
_cell.angle_gamma   90.00
#
_symmetry.space_group_name_H-M   'P 1'
#
loop_
_entity.id
_entity.type
_entity.pdbx_description
1 polymer ?
#
loop_
_entity_poly.entity_id
_entity_poly.type
_entity_poly.pdbx_seq_one_letter_code
_entity_poly.pdbx_strand_id
1 'polypeptide(L)'
;MKRIIAALLLVVALSPGAARAGASCVVPQDVAKLEAPLPTLATRLETRRPVTIVILGSSAEDATGPVSPEFHRVGLLQAELARRWPGVEFDVVKKGLHGHRAADMLDSVADEVAAMEPALVIWQAGAAAAALDTGLERLREEMVQGLERLARTGADVVVMDLQFVPRWDDHPRQHAYLSLIRKVAAEEGAGVFKRYDVMKTLAGIAPKHAGRGEGRKRCVAQILAEAIAAGVAAAATR
;
A
#
# COMPACT_ATOMS: atom_id res chain seq x y z
N MET A 1 -55.35 -23.77 -53.10
CA MET A 1 -54.21 -22.81 -52.95
C MET A 1 -53.80 -22.78 -51.52
N LYS A 2 -52.76 -23.52 -51.17
CA LYS A 2 -52.22 -23.58 -49.77
C LYS A 2 -51.01 -22.65 -49.69
N ARG A 3 -51.10 -21.61 -48.85
CA ARG A 3 -50.00 -20.69 -48.57
C ARG A 3 -49.15 -21.27 -47.41
N ILE A 4 -47.89 -21.62 -47.69
CA ILE A 4 -46.89 -22.04 -46.69
C ILE A 4 -46.23 -20.77 -46.23
N ILE A 5 -46.38 -20.45 -44.91
CA ILE A 5 -45.68 -19.37 -44.24
C ILE A 5 -44.38 -19.97 -43.65
N ALA A 6 -43.23 -19.62 -44.20
CA ALA A 6 -41.93 -19.99 -43.65
C ALA A 6 -41.57 -19.02 -42.51
N ALA A 7 -41.51 -19.51 -41.29
CA ALA A 7 -41.03 -18.75 -40.13
C ALA A 7 -39.50 -18.78 -40.11
N LEU A 8 -38.89 -17.61 -40.25
CA LEU A 8 -37.43 -17.42 -40.17
C LEU A 8 -37.06 -17.27 -38.69
N LEU A 9 -36.47 -18.31 -38.11
CA LEU A 9 -35.88 -18.26 -36.75
C LEU A 9 -34.55 -17.53 -36.80
N LEU A 10 -34.51 -16.31 -36.24
CA LEU A 10 -33.28 -15.52 -36.05
C LEU A 10 -32.57 -16.02 -34.81
N VAL A 11 -31.49 -16.80 -34.98
CA VAL A 11 -30.61 -17.23 -33.89
C VAL A 11 -29.66 -16.08 -33.59
N VAL A 12 -29.93 -15.37 -32.50
CA VAL A 12 -29.00 -14.38 -31.92
C VAL A 12 -27.91 -15.14 -31.18
N ALA A 13 -26.75 -15.24 -31.80
CA ALA A 13 -25.53 -15.76 -31.14
C ALA A 13 -25.04 -14.75 -30.07
N LEU A 14 -25.33 -15.02 -28.79
CA LEU A 14 -24.68 -14.33 -27.70
C LEU A 14 -23.18 -14.75 -27.69
N SER A 15 -22.33 -13.89 -28.22
CA SER A 15 -20.88 -14.02 -28.03
C SER A 15 -20.57 -13.83 -26.53
N PRO A 16 -19.95 -14.81 -25.83
CA PRO A 16 -19.47 -14.57 -24.50
C PRO A 16 -18.40 -13.49 -24.60
N GLY A 17 -18.68 -12.31 -24.00
CA GLY A 17 -17.72 -11.24 -23.87
C GLY A 17 -16.50 -11.82 -23.17
N ALA A 18 -15.36 -11.85 -23.87
CA ALA A 18 -14.09 -12.23 -23.30
C ALA A 18 -13.82 -11.30 -22.12
N ALA A 19 -14.03 -11.80 -20.90
CA ALA A 19 -13.55 -11.17 -19.70
C ALA A 19 -12.05 -10.97 -19.91
N ARG A 20 -11.61 -9.72 -20.05
CA ARG A 20 -10.20 -9.38 -20.04
C ARG A 20 -9.66 -9.89 -18.71
N ALA A 21 -8.91 -10.99 -18.75
CA ALA A 21 -8.13 -11.42 -17.64
C ALA A 21 -7.18 -10.28 -17.29
N GLY A 22 -7.53 -9.52 -16.25
CA GLY A 22 -6.65 -8.52 -15.69
C GLY A 22 -5.35 -9.22 -15.32
N ALA A 23 -4.21 -8.63 -15.64
CA ALA A 23 -2.92 -9.17 -15.26
C ALA A 23 -2.97 -9.51 -13.76
N SER A 24 -2.72 -10.78 -13.41
CA SER A 24 -2.82 -11.21 -12.03
C SER A 24 -1.70 -10.54 -11.23
N CYS A 25 -2.07 -9.81 -10.19
CA CYS A 25 -1.15 -9.15 -9.26
C CYS A 25 -0.60 -10.18 -8.25
N VAL A 26 -0.06 -11.29 -8.73
CA VAL A 26 0.44 -12.37 -7.85
C VAL A 26 1.92 -12.17 -7.57
N VAL A 27 2.25 -12.13 -6.28
CA VAL A 27 3.63 -12.19 -5.79
C VAL A 27 3.74 -13.32 -4.78
N PRO A 28 4.96 -13.84 -4.51
CA PRO A 28 5.18 -14.83 -3.46
C PRO A 28 4.64 -14.35 -2.10
N GLN A 29 4.08 -15.27 -1.30
CA GLN A 29 3.45 -14.91 -0.02
C GLN A 29 4.43 -14.29 0.98
N ASP A 30 5.68 -14.71 0.99
CA ASP A 30 6.76 -14.16 1.83
C ASP A 30 7.08 -12.71 1.49
N VAL A 31 6.82 -12.30 0.24
CA VAL A 31 6.97 -10.91 -0.22
C VAL A 31 5.75 -10.06 0.17
N ALA A 32 4.54 -10.65 0.10
CA ALA A 32 3.30 -9.93 0.37
C ALA A 32 2.94 -9.87 1.88
N LYS A 33 3.59 -10.66 2.74
CA LYS A 33 3.21 -10.81 4.15
C LYS A 33 3.68 -9.62 5.00
N LEU A 34 2.79 -9.10 5.86
CA LEU A 34 3.20 -8.32 7.03
C LEU A 34 3.66 -9.27 8.13
N GLU A 35 4.77 -8.95 8.77
CA GLU A 35 5.36 -9.79 9.84
C GLU A 35 4.78 -9.49 11.22
N ALA A 36 3.97 -8.42 11.35
CA ALA A 36 3.32 -8.01 12.58
C ALA A 36 1.78 -8.10 12.48
N PRO A 37 1.09 -8.47 13.57
CA PRO A 37 -0.36 -8.41 13.65
C PRO A 37 -0.86 -6.96 13.72
N LEU A 38 -2.14 -6.75 13.37
CA LEU A 38 -2.81 -5.45 13.36
C LEU A 38 -4.02 -5.48 14.31
N PRO A 39 -3.83 -5.48 15.65
CA PRO A 39 -4.91 -5.67 16.62
C PRO A 39 -5.86 -4.49 16.70
N THR A 40 -5.37 -3.24 16.56
CA THR A 40 -6.22 -2.05 16.61
C THR A 40 -7.16 -2.02 15.41
N LEU A 41 -6.63 -2.31 14.22
CA LEU A 41 -7.42 -2.39 13.00
C LEU A 41 -8.42 -3.56 13.08
N ALA A 42 -8.00 -4.73 13.58
CA ALA A 42 -8.88 -5.89 13.77
C ALA A 42 -10.10 -5.52 14.64
N THR A 43 -9.87 -4.91 15.80
CA THR A 43 -10.93 -4.45 16.70
C THR A 43 -11.89 -3.45 16.04
N ARG A 44 -11.38 -2.51 15.25
CA ARG A 44 -12.23 -1.54 14.51
C ARG A 44 -13.10 -2.25 13.47
N LEU A 45 -12.56 -3.22 12.75
CA LEU A 45 -13.28 -4.01 11.74
C LEU A 45 -14.38 -4.88 12.37
N GLU A 46 -14.11 -5.55 13.49
CA GLU A 46 -15.08 -6.37 14.23
C GLU A 46 -16.27 -5.53 14.71
N THR A 47 -16.02 -4.33 15.19
CA THR A 47 -17.05 -3.41 15.69
C THR A 47 -17.75 -2.65 14.58
N ARG A 48 -17.38 -2.83 13.32
CA ARG A 48 -17.90 -2.12 12.13
C ARG A 48 -17.91 -0.59 12.28
N ARG A 49 -16.98 -0.06 13.05
CA ARG A 49 -16.81 1.39 13.17
C ARG A 49 -16.08 1.91 11.95
N PRO A 50 -16.26 3.18 11.57
CA PRO A 50 -15.44 3.81 10.55
C PRO A 50 -13.94 3.63 10.83
N VAL A 51 -13.18 3.31 9.80
CA VAL A 51 -11.75 3.02 9.88
C VAL A 51 -10.97 4.11 9.18
N THR A 52 -10.23 4.89 9.96
CA THR A 52 -9.26 5.84 9.42
C THR A 52 -7.90 5.16 9.27
N ILE A 53 -7.31 5.26 8.07
CA ILE A 53 -5.95 4.80 7.77
C ILE A 53 -5.15 6.00 7.29
N VAL A 54 -4.05 6.30 7.94
CA VAL A 54 -3.17 7.40 7.53
C VAL A 54 -1.96 6.85 6.79
N ILE A 55 -1.74 7.32 5.56
CA ILE A 55 -0.50 7.09 4.81
C ILE A 55 0.39 8.29 5.03
N LEU A 56 1.45 8.09 5.81
CA LEU A 56 2.43 9.11 6.12
C LEU A 56 3.65 8.98 5.21
N GLY A 57 4.02 10.04 4.51
CA GLY A 57 5.22 10.03 3.69
C GLY A 57 5.25 11.08 2.58
N SER A 58 6.44 11.33 2.06
CA SER A 58 6.64 12.17 0.89
C SER A 58 6.65 11.32 -0.37
N SER A 59 5.75 11.55 -1.31
CA SER A 59 5.88 11.00 -2.66
C SER A 59 5.74 12.08 -3.71
N ALA A 60 6.56 11.99 -4.74
CA ALA A 60 6.52 12.89 -5.89
C ALA A 60 5.21 12.80 -6.70
N GLU A 61 4.37 11.82 -6.39
CA GLU A 61 3.16 11.54 -7.17
C GLU A 61 2.00 12.51 -6.94
N ASP A 62 2.14 13.41 -5.94
CA ASP A 62 1.10 14.41 -5.64
C ASP A 62 1.40 15.77 -6.26
N ALA A 63 2.52 15.92 -6.95
CA ALA A 63 3.03 17.23 -7.26
C ALA A 63 2.49 17.85 -8.55
N THR A 64 1.94 17.11 -9.51
CA THR A 64 1.60 17.72 -10.80
C THR A 64 0.50 16.99 -11.57
N GLY A 65 -0.65 17.61 -11.66
CA GLY A 65 -1.66 17.35 -12.69
C GLY A 65 -2.99 16.80 -12.18
N PRO A 66 -4.07 17.01 -12.94
CA PRO A 66 -5.39 16.51 -12.62
C PRO A 66 -5.44 15.00 -12.92
N VAL A 67 -5.03 14.20 -11.95
CA VAL A 67 -5.26 12.75 -11.98
C VAL A 67 -6.58 12.51 -11.27
N SER A 68 -7.47 11.77 -11.87
CA SER A 68 -8.74 11.40 -11.24
C SER A 68 -8.51 10.82 -9.83
N PRO A 69 -9.30 11.19 -8.83
CA PRO A 69 -9.11 10.75 -7.44
C PRO A 69 -8.98 9.24 -7.28
N GLU A 70 -9.66 8.46 -8.11
CA GLU A 70 -9.62 7.01 -8.10
C GLU A 70 -8.27 6.40 -8.50
N PHE A 71 -7.38 7.17 -9.13
CA PHE A 71 -6.03 6.74 -9.51
C PHE A 71 -4.94 7.14 -8.52
N HIS A 72 -5.28 7.93 -7.49
CA HIS A 72 -4.36 8.16 -6.39
C HIS A 72 -4.17 6.85 -5.60
N ARG A 73 -2.96 6.60 -5.10
CA ARG A 73 -2.69 5.38 -4.29
C ARG A 73 -3.65 5.23 -3.12
N VAL A 74 -4.05 6.34 -2.54
CA VAL A 74 -5.03 6.41 -1.46
C VAL A 74 -6.36 5.82 -1.91
N GLY A 75 -6.94 6.32 -2.99
CA GLY A 75 -8.21 5.83 -3.53
C GLY A 75 -8.16 4.37 -3.98
N LEU A 76 -7.03 3.92 -4.55
CA LEU A 76 -6.85 2.52 -4.93
C LEU A 76 -6.84 1.61 -3.70
N LEU A 77 -6.12 1.97 -2.63
CA LEU A 77 -6.08 1.21 -1.39
C LEU A 77 -7.46 1.20 -0.73
N GLN A 78 -8.11 2.36 -0.63
CA GLN A 78 -9.45 2.48 -0.04
C GLN A 78 -10.47 1.59 -0.76
N ALA A 79 -10.46 1.58 -2.09
CA ALA A 79 -11.34 0.72 -2.90
C ALA A 79 -11.07 -0.78 -2.66
N GLU A 80 -9.80 -1.19 -2.55
CA GLU A 80 -9.44 -2.58 -2.28
C GLU A 80 -9.85 -3.03 -0.86
N LEU A 81 -9.73 -2.14 0.13
CA LEU A 81 -10.16 -2.41 1.51
C LEU A 81 -11.69 -2.49 1.59
N ALA A 82 -12.42 -1.56 1.00
CA ALA A 82 -13.89 -1.58 0.96
C ALA A 82 -14.44 -2.82 0.25
N ARG A 83 -13.77 -3.30 -0.80
CA ARG A 83 -14.13 -4.56 -1.46
C ARG A 83 -13.93 -5.77 -0.55
N ARG A 84 -12.91 -5.74 0.31
CA ARG A 84 -12.55 -6.85 1.20
C ARG A 84 -13.42 -6.90 2.45
N TRP A 85 -13.84 -5.75 2.96
CA TRP A 85 -14.73 -5.63 4.12
C TRP A 85 -15.99 -4.82 3.77
N PRO A 86 -16.96 -5.47 3.06
CA PRO A 86 -18.22 -4.83 2.72
C PRO A 86 -18.96 -4.36 3.98
N GLY A 87 -19.45 -3.10 3.94
CA GLY A 87 -20.17 -2.51 5.06
C GLY A 87 -19.31 -1.84 6.13
N VAL A 88 -17.99 -1.79 5.94
CA VAL A 88 -17.08 -0.95 6.72
C VAL A 88 -16.74 0.30 5.89
N GLU A 89 -16.87 1.47 6.49
CA GLU A 89 -16.46 2.73 5.91
C GLU A 89 -14.95 2.93 6.15
N PHE A 90 -14.20 3.08 5.07
CA PHE A 90 -12.76 3.37 5.12
C PHE A 90 -12.51 4.81 4.69
N ASP A 91 -11.77 5.55 5.51
CA ASP A 91 -11.19 6.85 5.17
C ASP A 91 -9.66 6.70 5.11
N VAL A 92 -9.11 6.67 3.90
CA VAL A 92 -7.67 6.57 3.69
C VAL A 92 -7.13 7.95 3.37
N VAL A 93 -6.38 8.51 4.31
CA VAL A 93 -5.87 9.89 4.24
C VAL A 93 -4.36 9.87 4.05
N LYS A 94 -3.86 10.73 3.18
CA LYS A 94 -2.44 10.96 3.07
C LYS A 94 -2.01 12.22 3.79
N LYS A 95 -0.96 12.08 4.59
CA LYS A 95 -0.29 13.17 5.30
C LYS A 95 1.21 13.18 5.01
N GLY A 96 1.80 14.34 5.05
CA GLY A 96 3.24 14.51 4.88
C GLY A 96 3.60 15.58 3.86
N LEU A 97 4.85 16.00 3.89
CA LEU A 97 5.38 17.07 3.06
C LEU A 97 6.39 16.51 2.06
N HIS A 98 6.23 16.87 0.79
CA HIS A 98 7.14 16.44 -0.26
C HIS A 98 8.58 16.92 -0.01
N GLY A 99 9.55 16.01 -0.13
CA GLY A 99 10.98 16.33 0.03
C GLY A 99 11.46 16.49 1.47
N HIS A 100 10.58 16.40 2.47
CA HIS A 100 10.96 16.47 3.87
C HIS A 100 11.50 15.13 4.38
N ARG A 101 12.42 15.21 5.35
CA ARG A 101 12.95 14.04 6.04
C ARG A 101 11.89 13.44 6.97
N ALA A 102 12.12 12.20 7.39
CA ALA A 102 11.21 11.49 8.27
C ALA A 102 10.93 12.26 9.59
N ALA A 103 11.98 12.81 10.22
CA ALA A 103 11.85 13.59 11.45
C ALA A 103 11.05 14.88 11.26
N ASP A 104 11.39 15.69 10.26
CA ASP A 104 10.71 16.95 9.97
C ASP A 104 9.21 16.75 9.71
N MET A 105 8.87 15.64 9.05
CA MET A 105 7.50 15.27 8.75
C MET A 105 6.72 14.86 10.00
N LEU A 106 7.35 14.11 10.89
CA LEU A 106 6.72 13.68 12.14
C LEU A 106 6.51 14.83 13.12
N ASP A 107 7.45 15.76 13.22
CA ASP A 107 7.30 16.94 14.07
C ASP A 107 6.14 17.84 13.64
N SER A 108 5.90 17.93 12.33
CA SER A 108 4.84 18.78 11.79
C SER A 108 3.46 18.14 11.72
N VAL A 109 3.36 16.80 11.70
CA VAL A 109 2.08 16.12 11.44
C VAL A 109 1.67 15.09 12.52
N ALA A 110 2.51 14.83 13.53
CA ALA A 110 2.21 13.82 14.55
C ALA A 110 0.91 14.10 15.31
N ASP A 111 0.70 15.35 15.71
CA ASP A 111 -0.51 15.77 16.44
C ASP A 111 -1.75 15.71 15.54
N GLU A 112 -1.60 16.08 14.26
CA GLU A 112 -2.69 15.96 13.29
C GLU A 112 -3.06 14.48 13.05
N VAL A 113 -2.08 13.60 12.98
CA VAL A 113 -2.32 12.16 12.85
C VAL A 113 -3.02 11.61 14.08
N ALA A 114 -2.58 12.00 15.29
CA ALA A 114 -3.22 11.59 16.53
C ALA A 114 -4.69 12.06 16.62
N ALA A 115 -4.96 13.29 16.22
CA ALA A 115 -6.32 13.85 16.20
C ALA A 115 -7.29 13.13 15.25
N MET A 116 -6.79 12.39 14.28
CA MET A 116 -7.60 11.58 13.36
C MET A 116 -7.99 10.22 13.94
N GLU A 117 -7.46 9.84 15.10
CA GLU A 117 -7.68 8.54 15.76
C GLU A 117 -7.54 7.34 14.79
N PRO A 118 -6.45 7.24 14.03
CA PRO A 118 -6.32 6.20 13.02
C PRO A 118 -6.28 4.80 13.63
N ALA A 119 -6.83 3.81 12.93
CA ALA A 119 -6.65 2.42 13.28
C ALA A 119 -5.31 1.86 12.76
N LEU A 120 -4.80 2.46 11.68
CA LEU A 120 -3.56 2.05 11.04
C LEU A 120 -2.83 3.27 10.49
N VAL A 121 -1.52 3.35 10.74
CA VAL A 121 -0.61 4.27 10.07
C VAL A 121 0.34 3.49 9.18
N ILE A 122 0.39 3.85 7.90
CA ILE A 122 1.36 3.31 6.93
C ILE A 122 2.41 4.36 6.68
N TRP A 123 3.59 4.17 7.25
CA TRP A 123 4.67 5.14 7.16
C TRP A 123 5.65 4.79 6.04
N GLN A 124 5.72 5.62 5.01
CA GLN A 124 6.71 5.52 3.92
C GLN A 124 8.03 6.16 4.37
N ALA A 125 8.91 5.38 4.99
CA ALA A 125 10.15 5.87 5.58
C ALA A 125 11.36 5.75 4.64
N GLY A 126 12.35 6.63 4.82
CA GLY A 126 13.70 6.52 4.29
C GLY A 126 13.93 6.88 2.83
N ALA A 127 12.89 7.20 2.04
CA ALA A 127 13.06 7.49 0.62
C ALA A 127 13.93 8.73 0.36
N ALA A 128 13.71 9.81 1.11
CA ALA A 128 14.52 11.02 1.01
C ALA A 128 15.95 10.77 1.54
N ALA A 129 16.08 10.03 2.64
CA ALA A 129 17.38 9.69 3.22
C ALA A 129 18.24 8.89 2.23
N ALA A 130 17.67 7.87 1.58
CA ALA A 130 18.36 7.08 0.57
C ALA A 130 18.74 7.88 -0.69
N ALA A 131 17.84 8.80 -1.13
CA ALA A 131 18.09 9.63 -2.29
C ALA A 131 19.19 10.69 -2.06
N LEU A 132 19.19 11.29 -0.86
CA LEU A 132 20.12 12.38 -0.48
C LEU A 132 21.37 11.87 0.23
N ASP A 133 21.45 10.59 0.56
CA ASP A 133 22.54 9.96 1.32
C ASP A 133 22.83 10.65 2.66
N THR A 134 21.77 10.82 3.46
CA THR A 134 21.87 11.54 4.73
C THR A 134 22.60 10.78 5.84
N GLY A 135 23.01 9.53 5.60
CA GLY A 135 23.67 8.66 6.55
C GLY A 135 22.72 7.65 7.23
N LEU A 136 23.21 6.43 7.40
CA LEU A 136 22.42 5.32 7.97
C LEU A 136 22.10 5.54 9.45
N GLU A 137 23.07 6.03 10.24
CA GLU A 137 22.86 6.27 11.67
C GLU A 137 21.78 7.31 11.91
N ARG A 138 21.84 8.41 11.18
CA ARG A 138 20.83 9.45 11.24
C ARG A 138 19.42 8.92 10.88
N LEU A 139 19.31 8.11 9.82
CA LEU A 139 18.02 7.51 9.47
C LEU A 139 17.54 6.57 10.58
N ARG A 140 18.44 5.81 11.22
CA ARG A 140 18.10 4.96 12.37
C ARG A 140 17.47 5.78 13.49
N GLU A 141 18.14 6.85 13.93
CA GLU A 141 17.64 7.73 14.99
C GLU A 141 16.28 8.34 14.65
N GLU A 142 16.14 8.87 13.42
CA GLU A 142 14.89 9.43 12.92
C GLU A 142 13.76 8.38 12.89
N MET A 143 14.04 7.14 12.51
CA MET A 143 13.04 6.08 12.48
C MET A 143 12.62 5.62 13.87
N VAL A 144 13.55 5.42 14.80
CA VAL A 144 13.23 5.03 16.19
C VAL A 144 12.32 6.08 16.81
N GLN A 145 12.72 7.35 16.79
CA GLN A 145 11.91 8.45 17.33
C GLN A 145 10.53 8.54 16.67
N GLY A 146 10.49 8.33 15.35
CA GLY A 146 9.25 8.34 14.59
C GLY A 146 8.31 7.23 14.97
N LEU A 147 8.80 6.00 15.07
CA LEU A 147 8.01 4.83 15.47
C LEU A 147 7.49 4.96 16.89
N GLU A 148 8.31 5.45 17.83
CA GLU A 148 7.88 5.76 19.19
C GLU A 148 6.73 6.78 19.24
N ARG A 149 6.80 7.82 18.41
CA ARG A 149 5.71 8.83 18.32
C ARG A 149 4.43 8.24 17.75
N LEU A 150 4.55 7.46 16.69
CA LEU A 150 3.39 6.82 16.05
C LEU A 150 2.75 5.77 16.96
N ALA A 151 3.54 5.01 17.72
CA ALA A 151 3.02 4.05 18.71
C ALA A 151 2.15 4.74 19.78
N ARG A 152 2.46 5.97 20.18
CA ARG A 152 1.65 6.75 21.13
C ARG A 152 0.25 7.14 20.61
N THR A 153 0.00 7.07 19.31
CA THR A 153 -1.33 7.28 18.75
C THR A 153 -2.30 6.15 19.03
N GLY A 154 -1.81 4.99 19.47
CA GLY A 154 -2.60 3.77 19.65
C GLY A 154 -2.99 3.05 18.35
N ALA A 155 -2.55 3.56 17.20
CA ALA A 155 -2.73 2.91 15.90
C ALA A 155 -1.75 1.75 15.71
N ASP A 156 -2.13 0.77 14.91
CA ASP A 156 -1.15 -0.15 14.35
C ASP A 156 -0.21 0.60 13.41
N VAL A 157 1.08 0.24 13.40
CA VAL A 157 2.06 0.91 12.53
C VAL A 157 2.66 -0.09 11.55
N VAL A 158 2.63 0.28 10.27
CA VAL A 158 3.28 -0.45 9.17
C VAL A 158 4.27 0.48 8.48
N VAL A 159 5.53 0.09 8.46
CA VAL A 159 6.55 0.76 7.66
C VAL A 159 6.48 0.24 6.23
N MET A 160 6.29 1.12 5.28
CA MET A 160 6.42 0.82 3.86
C MET A 160 7.84 1.17 3.43
N ASP A 161 8.62 0.18 3.02
CA ASP A 161 10.01 0.38 2.63
C ASP A 161 10.18 1.08 1.27
N LEU A 162 11.39 1.12 0.74
CA LEU A 162 11.76 1.90 -0.43
C LEU A 162 11.01 1.46 -1.70
N GLN A 163 10.91 2.36 -2.65
CA GLN A 163 10.43 2.06 -3.98
C GLN A 163 11.52 1.38 -4.81
N PHE A 164 11.16 0.31 -5.51
CA PHE A 164 12.07 -0.28 -6.51
C PHE A 164 12.23 0.64 -7.72
N VAL A 165 13.49 0.96 -8.02
CA VAL A 165 13.89 1.74 -9.20
C VAL A 165 14.96 0.94 -9.93
N PRO A 166 14.71 0.41 -11.13
CA PRO A 166 15.63 -0.52 -11.82
C PRO A 166 17.07 -0.02 -11.94
N ARG A 167 17.26 1.27 -12.21
CA ARG A 167 18.61 1.86 -12.35
C ARG A 167 19.42 1.90 -11.04
N TRP A 168 18.78 1.64 -9.90
CA TRP A 168 19.41 1.65 -8.57
C TRP A 168 19.41 0.25 -7.92
N ASP A 169 18.90 -0.77 -8.63
CA ASP A 169 18.77 -2.13 -8.06
C ASP A 169 20.10 -2.71 -7.57
N ASP A 170 21.16 -2.48 -8.32
CA ASP A 170 22.50 -3.00 -7.96
C ASP A 170 23.32 -2.01 -7.11
N HIS A 171 22.74 -0.90 -6.66
CA HIS A 171 23.49 0.09 -5.91
C HIS A 171 23.62 -0.32 -4.43
N PRO A 172 24.84 -0.56 -3.90
CA PRO A 172 25.05 -1.03 -2.52
C PRO A 172 24.38 -0.14 -1.45
N ARG A 173 24.39 1.17 -1.66
CA ARG A 173 23.74 2.14 -0.80
C ARG A 173 22.22 1.90 -0.69
N GLN A 174 21.54 1.65 -1.81
CA GLN A 174 20.11 1.35 -1.81
C GLN A 174 19.78 0.18 -0.90
N HIS A 175 20.56 -0.89 -0.99
CA HIS A 175 20.39 -2.07 -0.17
C HIS A 175 20.72 -1.84 1.31
N ALA A 176 21.71 -1.01 1.61
CA ALA A 176 22.04 -0.65 2.99
C ALA A 176 20.89 0.11 3.68
N TYR A 177 20.30 1.10 3.00
CA TYR A 177 19.12 1.83 3.49
C TYR A 177 17.90 0.90 3.62
N LEU A 178 17.65 0.04 2.63
CA LEU A 178 16.55 -0.92 2.65
C LEU A 178 16.65 -1.88 3.84
N SER A 179 17.84 -2.45 4.08
CA SER A 179 18.11 -3.35 5.19
C SER A 179 17.93 -2.64 6.54
N LEU A 180 18.42 -1.41 6.67
CA LEU A 180 18.26 -0.62 7.88
C LEU A 180 16.79 -0.34 8.20
N ILE A 181 16.02 0.11 7.21
CA ILE A 181 14.58 0.40 7.38
C ILE A 181 13.83 -0.84 7.91
N ARG A 182 14.06 -2.00 7.29
CA ARG A 182 13.42 -3.25 7.70
C ARG A 182 13.84 -3.69 9.10
N LYS A 183 15.13 -3.55 9.40
CA LYS A 183 15.70 -3.91 10.72
C LYS A 183 15.10 -3.05 11.82
N VAL A 184 15.13 -1.73 11.66
CA VAL A 184 14.60 -0.81 12.69
C VAL A 184 13.10 -1.01 12.87
N ALA A 185 12.32 -1.16 11.81
CA ALA A 185 10.89 -1.42 11.93
C ALA A 185 10.60 -2.70 12.73
N ALA A 186 11.36 -3.77 12.49
CA ALA A 186 11.20 -5.03 13.23
C ALA A 186 11.63 -4.90 14.70
N GLU A 187 12.74 -4.19 15.00
CA GLU A 187 13.21 -3.91 16.35
C GLU A 187 12.19 -3.12 17.18
N GLU A 188 11.48 -2.18 16.53
CA GLU A 188 10.44 -1.35 17.16
C GLU A 188 9.03 -1.98 17.11
N GLY A 189 8.91 -3.23 16.66
CA GLY A 189 7.65 -3.96 16.63
C GLY A 189 6.64 -3.52 15.56
N ALA A 190 7.06 -2.68 14.62
CA ALA A 190 6.22 -2.27 13.50
C ALA A 190 6.19 -3.33 12.39
N GLY A 191 5.05 -3.47 11.72
CA GLY A 191 4.94 -4.29 10.52
C GLY A 191 5.74 -3.72 9.35
N VAL A 192 6.24 -4.56 8.46
CA VAL A 192 6.95 -4.12 7.25
C VAL A 192 6.20 -4.54 6.00
N PHE A 193 5.80 -3.57 5.17
CA PHE A 193 5.38 -3.84 3.81
C PHE A 193 6.57 -3.71 2.86
N LYS A 194 7.03 -4.85 2.32
CA LYS A 194 8.22 -4.96 1.46
C LYS A 194 7.94 -4.44 0.04
N ARG A 195 7.62 -3.13 -0.07
CA ARG A 195 7.26 -2.52 -1.35
C ARG A 195 8.33 -2.68 -2.42
N TYR A 196 9.60 -2.63 -2.04
CA TYR A 196 10.71 -2.83 -2.96
C TYR A 196 10.63 -4.21 -3.63
N ASP A 197 10.47 -5.27 -2.84
CA ASP A 197 10.42 -6.64 -3.35
C ASP A 197 9.15 -6.90 -4.16
N VAL A 198 8.00 -6.37 -3.71
CA VAL A 198 6.74 -6.40 -4.46
C VAL A 198 6.92 -5.77 -5.85
N MET A 199 7.46 -4.56 -5.91
CA MET A 199 7.64 -3.84 -7.16
C MET A 199 8.69 -4.49 -8.07
N LYS A 200 9.77 -5.04 -7.50
CA LYS A 200 10.81 -5.80 -8.23
C LYS A 200 10.22 -7.06 -8.85
N THR A 201 9.45 -7.82 -8.08
CA THR A 201 8.76 -9.04 -8.55
C THR A 201 7.78 -8.70 -9.69
N LEU A 202 6.93 -7.69 -9.50
CA LEU A 202 6.00 -7.25 -10.55
C LEU A 202 6.71 -6.77 -11.82
N ALA A 203 7.88 -6.15 -11.70
CA ALA A 203 8.68 -5.74 -12.85
C ALA A 203 9.26 -6.93 -13.61
N GLY A 204 9.60 -8.03 -12.92
CA GLY A 204 10.09 -9.27 -13.53
C GLY A 204 9.00 -10.09 -14.22
N ILE A 205 7.81 -10.15 -13.65
CA ILE A 205 6.71 -11.01 -14.15
C ILE A 205 6.03 -10.41 -15.39
N ALA A 206 5.87 -9.11 -15.47
CA ALA A 206 5.11 -8.45 -16.53
C ALA A 206 5.74 -7.16 -17.05
N PRO A 207 6.89 -7.26 -17.74
CA PRO A 207 7.60 -6.07 -18.21
C PRO A 207 6.81 -5.24 -19.23
N LYS A 208 5.82 -5.82 -19.92
CA LYS A 208 5.08 -5.14 -21.00
C LYS A 208 3.70 -4.61 -20.61
N HIS A 209 2.99 -5.21 -19.64
CA HIS A 209 1.57 -4.89 -19.39
C HIS A 209 1.23 -4.47 -17.94
N ALA A 210 1.82 -5.08 -16.91
CA ALA A 210 1.59 -4.70 -15.51
C ALA A 210 2.73 -3.86 -14.93
N GLY A 211 3.82 -3.70 -15.68
CA GLY A 211 5.08 -3.15 -15.19
C GLY A 211 5.19 -1.63 -15.15
N ARG A 212 4.28 -0.86 -15.75
CA ARG A 212 4.38 0.61 -15.83
C ARG A 212 3.06 1.29 -15.52
N GLY A 213 3.13 2.47 -14.90
CA GLY A 213 1.99 3.34 -14.70
C GLY A 213 0.91 2.78 -13.76
N GLU A 214 -0.33 2.99 -14.10
CA GLU A 214 -1.51 2.70 -13.27
C GLU A 214 -1.70 1.20 -12.94
N GLY A 215 -1.35 0.30 -13.85
CA GLY A 215 -1.44 -1.15 -13.59
C GLY A 215 -0.58 -1.58 -12.40
N ARG A 216 0.64 -1.07 -12.30
CA ARG A 216 1.54 -1.36 -11.17
C ARG A 216 1.03 -0.75 -9.87
N LYS A 217 0.53 0.48 -9.90
CA LYS A 217 -0.04 1.14 -8.73
C LYS A 217 -1.21 0.33 -8.16
N ARG A 218 -2.10 -0.14 -9.03
CA ARG A 218 -3.22 -1.00 -8.67
C ARG A 218 -2.76 -2.32 -8.06
N CYS A 219 -1.79 -3.01 -8.65
CA CYS A 219 -1.23 -4.22 -8.09
C CYS A 219 -0.60 -4.00 -6.71
N VAL A 220 0.17 -2.94 -6.52
CA VAL A 220 0.74 -2.62 -5.20
C VAL A 220 -0.35 -2.36 -4.17
N ALA A 221 -1.42 -1.63 -4.51
CA ALA A 221 -2.54 -1.37 -3.61
C ALA A 221 -3.28 -2.67 -3.24
N GLN A 222 -3.53 -3.55 -4.21
CA GLN A 222 -4.15 -4.86 -3.98
C GLN A 222 -3.29 -5.72 -3.04
N ILE A 223 -1.99 -5.84 -3.31
CA ILE A 223 -1.07 -6.64 -2.49
C ILE A 223 -0.94 -6.05 -1.08
N LEU A 224 -0.92 -4.73 -0.94
CA LEU A 224 -0.93 -4.07 0.37
C LEU A 224 -2.22 -4.37 1.13
N ALA A 225 -3.39 -4.32 0.49
CA ALA A 225 -4.66 -4.69 1.12
C ALA A 225 -4.70 -6.17 1.53
N GLU A 226 -4.08 -7.06 0.77
CA GLU A 226 -3.91 -8.47 1.11
C GLU A 226 -2.99 -8.66 2.33
N ALA A 227 -1.88 -7.94 2.37
CA ALA A 227 -0.95 -7.93 3.49
C ALA A 227 -1.62 -7.42 4.79
N ILE A 228 -2.40 -6.34 4.70
CA ILE A 228 -3.20 -5.80 5.81
C ILE A 228 -4.20 -6.85 6.30
N ALA A 229 -4.90 -7.53 5.39
CA ALA A 229 -5.85 -8.59 5.78
C ALA A 229 -5.17 -9.76 6.50
N ALA A 230 -3.98 -10.15 6.07
CA ALA A 230 -3.19 -11.17 6.75
C ALA A 230 -2.77 -10.71 8.16
N GLY A 231 -2.38 -9.45 8.34
CA GLY A 231 -2.06 -8.87 9.65
C GLY A 231 -3.27 -8.82 10.60
N VAL A 232 -4.45 -8.49 10.09
CA VAL A 232 -5.74 -8.55 10.84
C VAL A 232 -6.05 -9.99 11.28
N ALA A 233 -5.95 -10.95 10.36
CA ALA A 233 -6.18 -12.36 10.69
C ALA A 233 -5.19 -12.88 11.74
N ALA A 234 -3.92 -12.47 11.68
CA ALA A 234 -2.90 -12.83 12.67
C ALA A 234 -3.19 -12.24 14.07
N ALA A 235 -3.88 -11.11 14.16
CA ALA A 235 -4.30 -10.53 15.43
C ALA A 235 -5.43 -11.33 16.09
N ALA A 236 -6.36 -11.87 15.31
CA ALA A 236 -7.50 -12.66 15.81
C ALA A 236 -7.11 -14.05 16.36
N THR A 237 -5.88 -14.52 16.09
CA THR A 237 -5.39 -15.84 16.54
C THR A 237 -4.55 -15.79 17.81
N ARG A 238 -4.40 -14.63 18.45
CA ARG A 238 -3.67 -14.42 19.70
C ARG A 238 -4.61 -14.09 20.84
#